data_04a7b5e068f4e7f46d76e91cfed0d320
#
_entry.id   04a7b5e068f4e7f46d76e91cfed0d320
#
_cell.length_a   1.000
_cell.length_b   1.000
_cell.length_c   1.000
_cell.angle_alpha   90.00
_cell.angle_beta   90.00
_cell.angle_gamma   90.00
#
_symmetry.space_group_name_H-M   'P 1'
#
loop_
_entity.id
_entity.type
_entity.pdbx_description
1 polymer ?
#
loop_
_entity_poly.entity_id
_entity_poly.type
_entity_poly.pdbx_seq_one_letter_code
_entity_poly.pdbx_strand_id
1 'polypeptide(L)'
;MKLNELLDGVALAARHVQDVECSGICCDTREMTPGCLFVALPGYKTDGHRYIRQALERGAAAVLCQRPPEGEGPWLVTEDTRAALAIASANWFGHPARELTLLAVTGTNGKTTTTYLLKAMLEGCLHTKVGLIGTNQNLIGEESLPAHRTTPESFEVQRLFRKMADAGQAAGTPLKGHRASAKKKSHFPSSLKTELLTLPRRILLFSPSIPSATASTSAVKCRPGFRA
;
A
#
# COMPACT_ATOMS: atom_id res chain seq x y z
N MET A 1 -4.78 11.48 -14.24
CA MET A 1 -6.05 10.99 -13.61
C MET A 1 -6.86 12.19 -13.17
N LYS A 2 -8.15 12.20 -13.43
CA LYS A 2 -9.00 13.30 -12.97
C LYS A 2 -9.20 13.27 -11.45
N LEU A 3 -9.36 14.45 -10.87
CA LEU A 3 -9.50 14.62 -9.41
C LEU A 3 -10.73 13.86 -8.85
N ASN A 4 -11.84 13.81 -9.60
CA ASN A 4 -13.03 13.06 -9.22
C ASN A 4 -12.78 11.55 -9.17
N GLU A 5 -12.06 11.01 -10.14
CA GLU A 5 -11.67 9.59 -10.16
C GLU A 5 -10.71 9.27 -9.01
N LEU A 6 -9.77 10.20 -8.75
CA LEU A 6 -8.79 10.08 -7.69
C LEU A 6 -9.44 10.05 -6.30
N LEU A 7 -10.49 10.84 -6.11
CA LEU A 7 -11.20 10.98 -4.83
C LEU A 7 -12.50 10.16 -4.77
N ASP A 8 -12.71 9.23 -5.69
CA ASP A 8 -13.88 8.34 -5.62
C ASP A 8 -13.89 7.56 -4.29
N GLY A 9 -15.03 7.62 -3.59
CA GLY A 9 -15.20 7.02 -2.26
C GLY A 9 -14.63 7.86 -1.10
N VAL A 10 -14.06 9.05 -1.33
CA VAL A 10 -13.63 9.97 -0.28
C VAL A 10 -14.79 10.86 0.15
N ALA A 11 -15.10 10.86 1.45
CA ALA A 11 -16.10 11.78 2.03
C ALA A 11 -15.52 13.19 2.13
N LEU A 12 -16.06 14.12 1.35
CA LEU A 12 -15.67 15.53 1.36
C LEU A 12 -16.70 16.36 2.12
N ALA A 13 -16.24 17.20 3.04
CA ALA A 13 -17.07 18.16 3.78
C ALA A 13 -17.26 19.47 2.98
N ALA A 14 -16.24 19.88 2.22
CA ALA A 14 -16.31 21.05 1.34
C ALA A 14 -15.37 20.90 0.14
N ARG A 15 -15.70 21.62 -0.94
CA ARG A 15 -14.93 21.58 -2.18
C ARG A 15 -14.88 22.97 -2.82
N HIS A 16 -13.66 23.46 -3.10
CA HIS A 16 -13.38 24.72 -3.78
C HIS A 16 -12.48 24.55 -5.02
N VAL A 17 -12.65 23.45 -5.71
CA VAL A 17 -11.91 23.16 -6.96
C VAL A 17 -12.79 22.37 -7.92
N GLN A 18 -12.64 22.64 -9.21
CA GLN A 18 -13.28 21.87 -10.26
C GLN A 18 -12.56 20.52 -10.47
N ASP A 19 -13.06 19.71 -11.40
CA ASP A 19 -12.45 18.43 -11.77
C ASP A 19 -11.21 18.68 -12.65
N VAL A 20 -10.06 18.86 -12.00
CA VAL A 20 -8.77 19.08 -12.64
C VAL A 20 -8.01 17.76 -12.81
N GLU A 21 -7.06 17.74 -13.73
CA GLU A 21 -6.19 16.61 -13.91
C GLU A 21 -5.04 16.63 -12.90
N CYS A 22 -4.83 15.50 -12.18
CA CYS A 22 -3.74 15.34 -11.23
C CYS A 22 -2.63 14.48 -11.82
N SER A 23 -1.37 14.93 -11.67
CA SER A 23 -0.16 14.23 -12.10
C SER A 23 0.34 13.20 -11.09
N GLY A 24 -0.16 13.25 -9.84
CA GLY A 24 0.24 12.39 -8.74
C GLY A 24 -0.38 12.78 -7.42
N ILE A 25 0.01 12.10 -6.35
CA ILE A 25 -0.34 12.42 -4.95
C ILE A 25 0.94 12.70 -4.19
N CYS A 26 0.94 13.72 -3.34
CA CYS A 26 2.08 14.10 -2.54
C CYS A 26 1.66 14.53 -1.12
N CYS A 27 2.47 14.16 -0.12
CA CYS A 27 2.29 14.56 1.28
C CYS A 27 3.48 15.36 1.83
N ASP A 28 4.53 15.52 1.02
CA ASP A 28 5.75 16.25 1.37
C ASP A 28 6.08 17.25 0.26
N THR A 29 6.11 18.54 0.60
CA THR A 29 6.39 19.58 -0.40
C THR A 29 7.78 19.48 -1.01
N ARG A 30 8.73 18.78 -0.38
CA ARG A 30 10.10 18.58 -0.89
C ARG A 30 10.14 17.62 -2.08
N GLU A 31 9.25 16.63 -2.10
CA GLU A 31 9.14 15.61 -3.15
C GLU A 31 8.03 15.92 -4.16
N MET A 32 7.41 17.10 -4.05
CA MET A 32 6.25 17.48 -4.83
C MET A 32 6.61 17.76 -6.29
N THR A 33 5.78 17.24 -7.19
CA THR A 33 5.80 17.59 -8.62
C THR A 33 4.62 18.49 -8.96
N PRO A 34 4.77 19.45 -9.90
CA PRO A 34 3.66 20.29 -10.33
C PRO A 34 2.47 19.46 -10.84
N GLY A 35 1.26 19.92 -10.57
CA GLY A 35 0.04 19.23 -10.97
C GLY A 35 -0.41 18.11 -10.03
N CYS A 36 0.28 17.83 -8.92
CA CYS A 36 -0.13 16.79 -7.98
C CYS A 36 -1.29 17.24 -7.05
N LEU A 37 -1.98 16.26 -6.47
CA LEU A 37 -2.84 16.46 -5.30
C LEU A 37 -1.95 16.48 -4.06
N PHE A 38 -1.86 17.63 -3.37
CA PHE A 38 -1.18 17.72 -2.09
C PHE A 38 -2.13 17.33 -0.94
N VAL A 39 -1.73 16.39 -0.09
CA VAL A 39 -2.52 15.96 1.07
C VAL A 39 -1.87 16.45 2.36
N ALA A 40 -2.52 17.39 3.03
CA ALA A 40 -2.05 17.96 4.29
C ALA A 40 -2.36 17.01 5.46
N LEU A 41 -1.35 16.24 5.87
CA LEU A 41 -1.49 15.29 6.98
C LEU A 41 -1.15 15.94 8.32
N PRO A 42 -1.99 15.78 9.37
CA PRO A 42 -1.59 16.13 10.72
C PRO A 42 -0.50 15.15 11.19
N GLY A 43 0.67 15.67 11.50
CA GLY A 43 1.82 14.89 11.95
C GLY A 43 2.20 15.15 13.41
N TYR A 44 2.92 14.20 14.03
CA TYR A 44 3.40 14.34 15.42
C TYR A 44 4.41 15.48 15.59
N LYS A 45 5.32 15.66 14.63
CA LYS A 45 6.36 16.70 14.69
C LYS A 45 5.98 17.97 13.94
N THR A 46 5.20 17.83 12.88
CA THR A 46 4.89 18.95 11.98
C THR A 46 3.51 18.73 11.38
N ASP A 47 2.66 19.76 11.44
CA ASP A 47 1.35 19.75 10.81
C ASP A 47 1.50 20.11 9.33
N GLY A 48 1.08 19.20 8.43
CA GLY A 48 1.11 19.39 6.99
C GLY A 48 0.32 20.59 6.49
N HIS A 49 -0.67 21.04 7.27
CA HIS A 49 -1.46 22.23 6.92
C HIS A 49 -0.62 23.52 6.82
N ARG A 50 0.51 23.60 7.51
CA ARG A 50 1.45 24.73 7.41
C ARG A 50 2.10 24.86 6.04
N TYR A 51 2.11 23.80 5.26
CA TYR A 51 2.76 23.73 3.95
C TYR A 51 1.80 23.90 2.78
N ILE A 52 0.51 24.14 3.04
CA ILE A 52 -0.51 24.30 1.99
C ILE A 52 -0.14 25.44 1.05
N ARG A 53 0.24 26.61 1.58
CA ARG A 53 0.66 27.75 0.77
C ARG A 53 1.85 27.40 -0.12
N GLN A 54 2.87 26.77 0.45
CA GLN A 54 4.06 26.34 -0.30
C GLN A 54 3.71 25.31 -1.38
N ALA A 55 2.77 24.40 -1.12
CA ALA A 55 2.31 23.44 -2.11
C ALA A 55 1.61 24.12 -3.29
N LEU A 56 0.77 25.11 -3.04
CA LEU A 56 0.12 25.89 -4.09
C LEU A 56 1.14 26.71 -4.90
N GLU A 57 2.11 27.37 -4.25
CA GLU A 57 3.20 28.10 -4.91
C GLU A 57 4.06 27.18 -5.79
N ARG A 58 4.18 25.88 -5.44
CA ARG A 58 4.88 24.86 -6.24
C ARG A 58 4.01 24.21 -7.31
N GLY A 59 2.78 24.67 -7.49
CA GLY A 59 1.88 24.23 -8.56
C GLY A 59 1.10 22.96 -8.24
N ALA A 60 0.70 22.73 -6.98
CA ALA A 60 -0.29 21.71 -6.67
C ALA A 60 -1.60 21.98 -7.44
N ALA A 61 -2.14 20.96 -8.10
CA ALA A 61 -3.42 21.06 -8.81
C ALA A 61 -4.60 21.21 -7.85
N ALA A 62 -4.51 20.57 -6.70
CA ALA A 62 -5.48 20.66 -5.61
C ALA A 62 -4.81 20.33 -4.27
N VAL A 63 -5.44 20.77 -3.18
CA VAL A 63 -5.01 20.48 -1.80
C VAL A 63 -6.15 19.80 -1.06
N LEU A 64 -5.86 18.67 -0.41
CA LEU A 64 -6.78 17.98 0.50
C LEU A 64 -6.35 18.24 1.95
N CYS A 65 -7.24 18.82 2.77
CA CYS A 65 -6.95 19.26 4.13
C CYS A 65 -8.10 18.93 5.09
N GLN A 66 -7.87 19.04 6.40
CA GLN A 66 -8.92 18.92 7.42
C GLN A 66 -9.57 20.27 7.78
N ARG A 67 -8.85 21.35 7.56
CA ARG A 67 -9.30 22.70 7.80
C ARG A 67 -9.04 23.55 6.58
N PRO A 68 -10.03 24.37 6.14
CA PRO A 68 -9.82 25.23 5.00
C PRO A 68 -8.64 26.18 5.28
N PRO A 69 -7.74 26.37 4.31
CA PRO A 69 -6.68 27.35 4.44
C PRO A 69 -7.27 28.77 4.39
N GLU A 70 -6.52 29.75 4.90
CA GLU A 70 -6.85 31.15 4.74
C GLU A 70 -6.68 31.56 3.25
N GLY A 71 -7.70 32.20 2.69
CA GLY A 71 -7.70 32.68 1.31
C GLY A 71 -8.35 31.73 0.30
N GLU A 72 -8.43 32.20 -0.94
CA GLU A 72 -8.97 31.44 -2.06
C GLU A 72 -7.92 30.48 -2.66
N GLY A 73 -8.37 29.35 -3.17
CA GLY A 73 -7.49 28.39 -3.81
C GLY A 73 -8.18 27.04 -4.09
N PRO A 74 -7.51 26.13 -4.81
CA PRO A 74 -8.04 24.82 -5.14
C PRO A 74 -7.93 23.85 -3.98
N TRP A 75 -8.82 23.95 -3.00
CA TRP A 75 -8.78 23.07 -1.82
C TRP A 75 -10.07 22.27 -1.62
N LEU A 76 -9.93 21.13 -0.93
CA LEU A 76 -10.98 20.22 -0.52
C LEU A 76 -10.81 19.91 0.98
N VAL A 77 -11.93 19.82 1.67
CA VAL A 77 -11.95 19.51 3.11
C VAL A 77 -12.54 18.14 3.35
N THR A 78 -11.87 17.37 4.18
CA THR A 78 -12.33 16.06 4.69
C THR A 78 -12.07 15.98 6.19
N GLU A 79 -12.85 15.17 6.91
CA GLU A 79 -12.66 14.98 8.35
C GLU A 79 -11.35 14.23 8.67
N ASP A 80 -10.95 13.28 7.82
CA ASP A 80 -9.74 12.45 8.01
C ASP A 80 -8.92 12.40 6.71
N THR A 81 -7.88 13.23 6.65
CA THR A 81 -6.96 13.25 5.51
C THR A 81 -6.12 11.97 5.37
N ARG A 82 -5.91 11.18 6.45
CA ARG A 82 -5.20 9.90 6.36
C ARG A 82 -6.08 8.84 5.71
N ALA A 83 -7.34 8.76 6.11
CA ALA A 83 -8.31 7.86 5.48
C ALA A 83 -8.52 8.24 4.01
N ALA A 84 -8.65 9.53 3.72
CA ALA A 84 -8.78 10.05 2.37
C ALA A 84 -7.53 9.74 1.51
N LEU A 85 -6.32 9.90 2.05
CA LEU A 85 -5.08 9.51 1.39
C LEU A 85 -5.06 8.01 1.04
N ALA A 86 -5.55 7.16 1.94
CA ALA A 86 -5.57 5.72 1.70
C ALA A 86 -6.47 5.36 0.51
N ILE A 87 -7.66 5.97 0.43
CA ILE A 87 -8.61 5.77 -0.67
C ILE A 87 -8.04 6.33 -1.97
N ALA A 88 -7.59 7.59 -1.97
CA ALA A 88 -7.01 8.23 -3.14
C ALA A 88 -5.79 7.46 -3.68
N SER A 89 -4.93 6.95 -2.79
CA SER A 89 -3.77 6.15 -3.18
C SER A 89 -4.19 4.82 -3.80
N ALA A 90 -5.21 4.15 -3.26
CA ALA A 90 -5.73 2.93 -3.85
C ALA A 90 -6.30 3.18 -5.25
N ASN A 91 -7.05 4.27 -5.44
CA ASN A 91 -7.58 4.68 -6.75
C ASN A 91 -6.43 4.98 -7.73
N TRP A 92 -5.44 5.76 -7.32
CA TRP A 92 -4.28 6.11 -8.14
C TRP A 92 -3.54 4.89 -8.68
N PHE A 93 -3.33 3.87 -7.86
CA PHE A 93 -2.63 2.65 -8.23
C PHE A 93 -3.54 1.53 -8.78
N GLY A 94 -4.83 1.78 -8.99
CA GLY A 94 -5.78 0.80 -9.55
C GLY A 94 -6.09 -0.37 -8.61
N HIS A 95 -6.15 -0.12 -7.29
CA HIS A 95 -6.49 -1.11 -6.27
C HIS A 95 -5.63 -2.38 -6.28
N PRO A 96 -4.30 -2.28 -6.24
CA PRO A 96 -3.40 -3.43 -6.39
C PRO A 96 -3.59 -4.51 -5.32
N ALA A 97 -4.12 -4.15 -4.14
CA ALA A 97 -4.43 -5.10 -3.08
C ALA A 97 -5.44 -6.19 -3.51
N ARG A 98 -6.29 -5.92 -4.51
CA ARG A 98 -7.24 -6.91 -5.06
C ARG A 98 -6.56 -7.99 -5.90
N GLU A 99 -5.35 -7.71 -6.37
CA GLU A 99 -4.55 -8.61 -7.19
C GLU A 99 -3.58 -9.46 -6.37
N LEU A 100 -3.47 -9.21 -5.06
CA LEU A 100 -2.50 -9.82 -4.16
C LEU A 100 -3.20 -10.66 -3.08
N THR A 101 -2.59 -11.77 -2.68
CA THR A 101 -2.94 -12.46 -1.43
C THR A 101 -2.15 -11.82 -0.30
N LEU A 102 -2.83 -11.15 0.61
CA LEU A 102 -2.21 -10.42 1.71
C LEU A 102 -2.20 -11.27 2.97
N LEU A 103 -1.02 -11.50 3.54
CA LEU A 103 -0.83 -12.17 4.83
C LEU A 103 -0.21 -11.17 5.81
N ALA A 104 -0.87 -10.95 6.94
CA ALA A 104 -0.38 -10.06 7.98
C ALA A 104 0.06 -10.85 9.23
N VAL A 105 1.26 -10.53 9.72
CA VAL A 105 1.81 -11.10 10.95
C VAL A 105 1.87 -10.02 12.02
N THR A 106 1.13 -10.20 13.11
CA THR A 106 1.13 -9.31 14.26
C THR A 106 1.63 -10.03 15.52
N GLY A 107 2.07 -9.28 16.51
CA GLY A 107 2.58 -9.82 17.78
C GLY A 107 3.60 -8.89 18.43
N THR A 108 3.95 -9.13 19.67
CA THR A 108 4.98 -8.36 20.39
C THR A 108 6.39 -8.73 19.91
N ASN A 109 6.67 -10.02 19.75
CA ASN A 109 7.96 -10.55 19.32
C ASN A 109 7.83 -11.51 18.14
N GLY A 110 8.93 -11.78 17.44
CA GLY A 110 9.02 -12.80 16.39
C GLY A 110 8.42 -12.40 15.03
N LYS A 111 7.78 -11.24 14.90
CA LYS A 111 7.15 -10.79 13.63
C LYS A 111 8.10 -10.89 12.43
N THR A 112 9.26 -10.27 12.54
CA THR A 112 10.27 -10.25 11.47
C THR A 112 10.73 -11.67 11.12
N THR A 113 11.11 -12.46 12.10
CA THR A 113 11.53 -13.85 11.89
C THR A 113 10.45 -14.67 11.21
N THR A 114 9.21 -14.57 11.70
CA THR A 114 8.06 -15.30 11.12
C THR A 114 7.80 -14.90 9.66
N THR A 115 7.86 -13.61 9.35
CA THR A 115 7.62 -13.16 7.96
C THR A 115 8.72 -13.63 7.00
N TYR A 116 9.98 -13.64 7.43
CA TYR A 116 11.07 -14.18 6.61
C TYR A 116 11.00 -15.70 6.40
N LEU A 117 10.63 -16.43 7.45
CA LEU A 117 10.41 -17.88 7.34
C LEU A 117 9.23 -18.19 6.41
N LEU A 118 8.11 -17.49 6.56
CA LEU A 118 6.96 -17.65 5.67
C LEU A 118 7.32 -17.30 4.22
N LYS A 119 8.07 -16.22 3.99
CA LYS A 119 8.56 -15.86 2.66
C LYS A 119 9.35 -17.01 2.04
N ALA A 120 10.35 -17.51 2.73
CA ALA A 120 11.21 -18.61 2.23
C ALA A 120 10.40 -19.88 1.96
N MET A 121 9.45 -20.23 2.84
CA MET A 121 8.58 -21.38 2.65
C MET A 121 7.67 -21.23 1.43
N LEU A 122 7.02 -20.08 1.29
CA LEU A 122 6.08 -19.81 0.19
C LEU A 122 6.81 -19.76 -1.16
N GLU A 123 7.96 -19.10 -1.23
CA GLU A 123 8.77 -19.08 -2.45
C GLU A 123 9.28 -20.48 -2.84
N GLY A 124 9.72 -21.27 -1.87
CA GLY A 124 10.17 -22.63 -2.09
C GLY A 124 9.05 -23.59 -2.49
N CYS A 125 7.84 -23.43 -1.95
CA CYS A 125 6.70 -24.32 -2.23
C CYS A 125 5.94 -23.93 -3.50
N LEU A 126 5.77 -22.63 -3.75
CA LEU A 126 4.92 -22.13 -4.85
C LEU A 126 5.72 -21.72 -6.08
N HIS A 127 7.05 -21.69 -6.00
CA HIS A 127 7.94 -21.23 -7.06
C HIS A 127 7.53 -19.84 -7.62
N THR A 128 7.16 -18.93 -6.73
CA THR A 128 6.72 -17.57 -7.05
C THR A 128 7.48 -16.55 -6.21
N LYS A 129 7.55 -15.32 -6.68
CA LYS A 129 8.11 -14.22 -5.89
C LYS A 129 7.12 -13.79 -4.81
N VAL A 130 7.59 -13.68 -3.57
CA VAL A 130 6.80 -13.20 -2.43
C VAL A 130 7.28 -11.81 -2.04
N GLY A 131 6.35 -10.85 -1.99
CA GLY A 131 6.61 -9.54 -1.45
C GLY A 131 6.66 -9.57 0.09
N LEU A 132 7.49 -8.72 0.69
CA LEU A 132 7.54 -8.50 2.13
C LEU A 132 7.65 -7.02 2.43
N ILE A 133 6.73 -6.51 3.25
CA ILE A 133 6.82 -5.17 3.84
C ILE A 133 7.12 -5.35 5.32
N GLY A 134 8.30 -4.95 5.73
CA GLY A 134 8.78 -5.15 7.09
C GLY A 134 9.47 -3.93 7.69
N THR A 135 9.82 -4.04 8.97
CA THR A 135 10.46 -2.96 9.73
C THR A 135 11.86 -2.62 9.22
N ASN A 136 12.60 -3.63 8.77
CA ASN A 136 14.01 -3.47 8.38
C ASN A 136 14.16 -3.13 6.90
N GLN A 137 13.36 -3.75 6.07
CA GLN A 137 13.41 -3.57 4.61
C GLN A 137 12.12 -4.06 3.96
N ASN A 138 11.88 -3.59 2.76
CA ASN A 138 10.84 -4.10 1.87
C ASN A 138 11.50 -4.97 0.81
N LEU A 139 10.91 -6.13 0.49
CA LEU A 139 11.45 -7.07 -0.47
C LEU A 139 10.41 -7.42 -1.54
N ILE A 140 10.86 -7.59 -2.77
CA ILE A 140 10.08 -8.18 -3.87
C ILE A 140 10.91 -9.32 -4.46
N GLY A 141 10.61 -10.56 -4.07
CA GLY A 141 11.54 -11.66 -4.31
C GLY A 141 12.87 -11.39 -3.62
N GLU A 142 13.95 -11.28 -4.38
CA GLU A 142 15.29 -10.95 -3.89
C GLU A 142 15.63 -9.45 -3.94
N GLU A 143 14.81 -8.65 -4.63
CA GLU A 143 15.02 -7.21 -4.73
C GLU A 143 14.72 -6.53 -3.41
N SER A 144 15.72 -5.84 -2.86
CA SER A 144 15.58 -5.04 -1.64
C SER A 144 15.23 -3.59 -2.00
N LEU A 145 14.15 -3.10 -1.40
CA LEU A 145 13.70 -1.71 -1.52
C LEU A 145 13.95 -0.99 -0.19
N PRO A 146 14.49 0.23 -0.22
CA PRO A 146 14.75 0.98 1.00
C PRO A 146 13.44 1.24 1.76
N ALA A 147 13.45 0.99 3.06
CA ALA A 147 12.38 1.36 3.97
C ALA A 147 12.70 2.71 4.61
N HIS A 148 12.07 3.78 4.16
CA HIS A 148 12.32 5.13 4.70
C HIS A 148 11.63 5.36 6.05
N ARG A 149 10.65 4.55 6.41
CA ARG A 149 9.87 4.62 7.67
C ARG A 149 9.54 3.22 8.16
N THR A 150 9.49 3.08 9.48
CA THR A 150 9.05 1.84 10.16
C THR A 150 7.60 1.48 9.78
N THR A 151 6.75 2.47 9.56
CA THR A 151 5.39 2.32 9.05
C THR A 151 5.24 3.30 7.88
N PRO A 152 5.21 2.80 6.64
CA PRO A 152 5.02 3.64 5.47
C PRO A 152 3.62 4.26 5.44
N GLU A 153 3.48 5.46 4.89
CA GLU A 153 2.18 6.08 4.63
C GLU A 153 1.41 5.32 3.55
N SER A 154 0.09 5.51 3.51
CA SER A 154 -0.80 4.75 2.61
C SER A 154 -0.38 4.82 1.15
N PHE A 155 0.11 5.96 0.68
CA PHE A 155 0.60 6.13 -0.69
C PHE A 155 1.78 5.20 -0.99
N GLU A 156 2.74 5.11 -0.07
CA GLU A 156 3.90 4.24 -0.23
C GLU A 156 3.51 2.76 -0.18
N VAL A 157 2.57 2.39 0.71
CA VAL A 157 2.03 1.03 0.77
C VAL A 157 1.39 0.63 -0.56
N GLN A 158 0.52 1.47 -1.13
CA GLN A 158 -0.13 1.19 -2.41
C GLN A 158 0.87 1.14 -3.58
N ARG A 159 1.90 1.98 -3.55
CA ARG A 159 3.01 1.95 -4.52
C ARG A 159 3.77 0.62 -4.46
N LEU A 160 4.07 0.13 -3.26
CA LEU A 160 4.70 -1.17 -3.05
C LEU A 160 3.80 -2.31 -3.53
N PHE A 161 2.50 -2.26 -3.21
CA PHE A 161 1.52 -3.25 -3.68
C PHE A 161 1.48 -3.29 -5.22
N ARG A 162 1.47 -2.14 -5.90
CA ARG A 162 1.50 -2.09 -7.37
C ARG A 162 2.76 -2.72 -7.92
N LYS A 163 3.93 -2.37 -7.40
CA LYS A 163 5.21 -2.99 -7.80
C LYS A 163 5.21 -4.51 -7.62
N MET A 164 4.64 -4.99 -6.51
CA MET A 164 4.55 -6.44 -6.23
C MET A 164 3.58 -7.15 -7.18
N ALA A 165 2.44 -6.52 -7.48
CA ALA A 165 1.49 -7.06 -8.43
C ALA A 165 2.09 -7.13 -9.83
N ASP A 166 2.81 -6.10 -10.27
CA ASP A 166 3.49 -6.07 -11.57
C ASP A 166 4.63 -7.10 -11.66
N ALA A 167 5.43 -7.25 -10.60
CA ALA A 167 6.48 -8.25 -10.53
C ALA A 167 5.93 -9.70 -10.58
N GLY A 168 4.74 -9.91 -10.01
CA GLY A 168 4.02 -11.18 -10.11
C GLY A 168 3.50 -11.47 -11.53
N GLN A 169 3.15 -10.45 -12.30
CA GLN A 169 2.76 -10.61 -13.72
C GLN A 169 3.95 -10.98 -14.59
N ALA A 170 5.12 -10.37 -14.38
CA ALA A 170 6.33 -10.69 -15.11
C ALA A 170 6.81 -12.14 -14.88
N ALA A 171 6.54 -12.70 -13.69
CA ALA A 171 6.81 -14.11 -13.38
C ALA A 171 5.78 -15.09 -13.99
N GLY A 172 4.65 -14.56 -14.48
CA GLY A 172 3.55 -15.35 -15.06
C GLY A 172 3.73 -15.75 -16.51
N THR A 173 4.87 -15.47 -17.14
CA THR A 173 5.22 -16.07 -18.45
C THR A 173 5.40 -17.57 -18.22
N PRO A 174 4.60 -18.46 -18.83
CA PRO A 174 4.79 -19.90 -18.66
C PRO A 174 6.18 -20.25 -19.19
N LEU A 175 7.08 -20.66 -18.31
CA LEU A 175 8.32 -21.30 -18.70
C LEU A 175 7.95 -22.57 -19.46
N LYS A 176 7.87 -22.46 -20.78
CA LYS A 176 7.87 -23.62 -21.67
C LYS A 176 9.12 -24.42 -21.34
N GLY A 177 8.94 -25.57 -20.69
CA GLY A 177 9.83 -26.72 -20.78
C GLY A 177 11.18 -26.60 -20.08
N HIS A 178 11.22 -26.45 -18.75
CA HIS A 178 12.32 -26.99 -17.99
C HIS A 178 11.77 -27.99 -16.97
N ARG A 179 11.82 -29.26 -17.34
CA ARG A 179 11.65 -30.41 -16.46
C ARG A 179 12.84 -30.42 -15.50
N ALA A 180 12.79 -29.64 -14.46
CA ALA A 180 13.74 -29.75 -13.36
C ALA A 180 13.39 -31.02 -12.57
N SER A 181 14.18 -32.06 -12.79
CA SER A 181 14.25 -33.26 -11.96
C SER A 181 14.80 -32.87 -10.59
N ALA A 182 13.96 -32.41 -9.68
CA ALA A 182 14.32 -32.26 -8.30
C ALA A 182 13.52 -33.27 -7.48
N LYS A 183 14.10 -34.47 -7.32
CA LYS A 183 13.75 -35.40 -6.25
C LYS A 183 14.13 -34.81 -4.88
N LYS A 184 13.34 -33.90 -4.35
CA LYS A 184 13.29 -33.59 -2.91
C LYS A 184 11.88 -33.90 -2.43
N LYS A 185 11.74 -35.03 -1.75
CA LYS A 185 10.51 -35.42 -1.04
C LYS A 185 10.23 -34.36 0.04
N SER A 186 9.35 -33.41 -0.25
CA SER A 186 8.81 -32.51 0.78
C SER A 186 7.74 -33.29 1.55
N HIS A 187 7.94 -33.44 2.84
CA HIS A 187 7.00 -34.10 3.78
C HIS A 187 5.85 -33.18 4.17
N PHE A 188 5.09 -32.68 3.18
CA PHE A 188 3.86 -31.93 3.45
C PHE A 188 2.65 -32.81 3.18
N PRO A 189 1.59 -32.76 4.07
CA PRO A 189 0.33 -33.45 3.83
C PRO A 189 -0.26 -33.07 2.47
N SER A 190 -0.80 -34.04 1.75
CA SER A 190 -1.38 -33.84 0.40
C SER A 190 -2.54 -32.84 0.38
N SER A 191 -3.31 -32.74 1.46
CA SER A 191 -4.41 -31.78 1.64
C SER A 191 -3.90 -30.32 1.61
N LEU A 192 -2.81 -30.01 2.29
CA LEU A 192 -2.20 -28.67 2.28
C LEU A 192 -1.63 -28.26 0.92
N LYS A 193 -1.16 -29.26 0.12
CA LYS A 193 -0.68 -28.98 -1.24
C LYS A 193 -1.77 -28.52 -2.18
N THR A 194 -2.97 -29.07 -2.05
CA THR A 194 -4.10 -28.74 -2.94
C THR A 194 -4.63 -27.34 -2.64
N GLU A 195 -4.74 -26.95 -1.37
CA GLU A 195 -5.15 -25.59 -0.98
C GLU A 195 -4.10 -24.53 -1.33
N LEU A 196 -2.82 -24.81 -1.15
CA LEU A 196 -1.74 -23.90 -1.53
C LEU A 196 -1.63 -23.69 -3.06
N LEU A 197 -2.00 -24.68 -3.86
CA LEU A 197 -2.00 -24.58 -5.34
C LEU A 197 -3.16 -23.74 -5.89
N THR A 198 -4.22 -23.53 -5.11
CA THR A 198 -5.36 -22.67 -5.47
C THR A 198 -5.16 -21.21 -5.09
N LEU A 199 -4.12 -20.88 -4.30
CA LEU A 199 -3.80 -19.51 -3.97
C LEU A 199 -3.30 -18.76 -5.21
N PRO A 200 -3.76 -17.51 -5.43
CA PRO A 200 -3.21 -16.68 -6.49
C PRO A 200 -1.70 -16.51 -6.29
N ARG A 201 -0.93 -16.61 -7.37
CA ARG A 201 0.56 -16.62 -7.38
C ARG A 201 1.21 -15.30 -6.92
N ARG A 202 0.46 -14.44 -6.24
CA ARG A 202 0.89 -13.11 -5.81
C ARG A 202 0.64 -12.98 -4.32
N ILE A 203 1.68 -13.19 -3.52
CA ILE A 203 1.59 -13.21 -2.06
C ILE A 203 2.42 -12.06 -1.49
N LEU A 204 1.83 -11.33 -0.57
CA LEU A 204 2.48 -10.28 0.19
C LEU A 204 2.41 -10.58 1.69
N LEU A 205 3.56 -10.55 2.33
CA LEU A 205 3.70 -10.62 3.77
C LEU A 205 3.85 -9.21 4.33
N PHE A 206 3.03 -8.88 5.31
CA PHE A 206 3.05 -7.59 5.98
C PHE A 206 3.26 -7.76 7.48
N SER A 207 4.24 -7.05 8.03
CA SER A 207 4.56 -7.03 9.45
C SER A 207 4.36 -5.63 10.01
N PRO A 208 3.13 -5.24 10.41
CA PRO A 208 2.90 -3.91 10.95
C PRO A 208 3.57 -3.74 12.31
N SER A 209 4.29 -2.65 12.48
CA SER A 209 4.66 -2.17 13.82
C SER A 209 3.45 -1.52 14.44
N ILE A 210 2.96 -2.05 15.56
CA ILE A 210 1.89 -1.43 16.33
C ILE A 210 2.52 -0.30 17.15
N PRO A 211 2.18 0.97 16.93
CA PRO A 211 2.54 2.03 17.87
C PRO A 211 1.77 1.75 19.18
N SER A 212 2.48 1.77 20.29
CA SER A 212 1.89 1.74 21.63
C SER A 212 0.99 2.95 21.78
N ALA A 213 -0.28 2.71 22.08
CA ALA A 213 -1.37 3.62 22.43
C ALA A 213 -2.12 4.29 21.25
N THR A 214 -3.45 4.06 21.30
CA THR A 214 -4.54 4.68 20.54
C THR A 214 -4.60 4.34 19.04
N ALA A 215 -4.92 3.08 18.75
CA ALA A 215 -5.42 2.68 17.44
C ALA A 215 -6.94 2.90 17.41
N SER A 216 -7.36 3.98 16.79
CA SER A 216 -8.67 4.05 16.17
C SER A 216 -8.64 3.09 14.99
N THR A 217 -9.23 1.94 15.16
CA THR A 217 -9.25 0.83 14.23
C THR A 217 -10.30 1.10 13.17
N SER A 218 -9.94 1.74 12.07
CA SER A 218 -10.68 1.55 10.83
C SER A 218 -10.24 0.20 10.24
N ALA A 219 -10.86 -0.86 10.75
CA ALA A 219 -10.70 -2.20 10.26
C ALA A 219 -11.16 -2.25 8.80
N VAL A 220 -10.26 -2.55 7.89
CA VAL A 220 -10.60 -3.17 6.62
C VAL A 220 -11.34 -4.48 7.00
N LYS A 221 -12.66 -4.47 6.89
CA LYS A 221 -13.51 -5.64 7.10
C LYS A 221 -13.14 -6.68 6.05
N CYS A 222 -12.32 -7.65 6.41
CA CYS A 222 -12.28 -8.92 5.70
C CYS A 222 -13.66 -9.53 5.78
N ARG A 223 -14.29 -9.85 4.64
CA ARG A 223 -15.53 -10.60 4.60
C ARG A 223 -15.36 -11.95 5.30
N PRO A 224 -16.24 -12.34 6.20
CA PRO A 224 -16.24 -13.67 6.77
C PRO A 224 -16.77 -14.65 5.71
N GLY A 225 -15.97 -15.60 5.32
CA GLY A 225 -16.29 -16.65 4.37
C GLY A 225 -15.42 -17.88 4.58
N PHE A 226 -15.21 -18.29 5.84
CA PHE A 226 -14.76 -19.63 6.16
C PHE A 226 -15.65 -20.15 7.30
N ARG A 227 -16.59 -21.03 6.95
CA ARG A 227 -17.16 -22.00 7.90
C ARG A 227 -16.26 -23.22 7.90
N ALA A 228 -16.00 -23.69 9.12
CA ALA A 228 -15.34 -24.94 9.39
C ALA A 228 -16.09 -26.14 8.79
#